data_3998fe8f06a5653657dca2451392b26c
#
_entry.id   3998fe8f06a5653657dca2451392b26c
#
_cell.length_a   1.000
_cell.length_b   1.000
_cell.length_c   1.000
_cell.angle_alpha   90.00
_cell.angle_beta   90.00
_cell.angle_gamma   90.00
#
_symmetry.space_group_name_H-M   'P 1'
#
loop_
_entity.id
_entity.type
_entity.pdbx_description
1 polymer ?
#
loop_
_entity_poly.entity_id
_entity_poly.type
_entity_poly.pdbx_seq_one_letter_code
_entity_poly.pdbx_strand_id
1 'polypeptide(L)'
;MLAATPAGGLTASAADMANFMIAHLNDGEYDGHRILQSDTARAMHSTAYTSISPAINRMVLGFFQLDRNGHRIIGHDGDTRFFHSALSLFLDENVGLFISLNSAGRDSDTFGIREKLFHEFTDRYFPGPGRTGEMSPAIAKAHAALMAGQYDGSRREDTTFVSFVNLLSQVGITADDSGHLVTSMTGLNGEQKKFKEIAPFLWREVGGKNLLAAKVKNGKVLMWGEGDDPSGAYTPTPQWRNATWLMPLLKISILTLLLATIAWPVTALARHGYGVHLALKGEALQAFRWTRVAVASQSVVIAAWLAIILGMMATFYVTWLPYFVSSPMEKWILAAHLLSIVVFPLATLVTLWNVRVTFRAWNGRRHTLSCLWSLLIAASSVIVLYAAGIFHFIGFGLAF
;
A
#
# COMPACT_ATOMS: atom_id res chain seq x y z
N MET A 1 21.59 -14.38 8.01
CA MET A 1 20.87 -15.44 7.29
C MET A 1 19.48 -14.85 6.95
N LEU A 2 19.05 -14.92 5.69
CA LEU A 2 17.73 -14.41 5.30
C LEU A 2 16.67 -15.42 5.75
N ALA A 3 15.63 -14.97 6.47
CA ALA A 3 14.58 -15.85 6.98
C ALA A 3 13.69 -16.45 5.87
N ALA A 4 13.62 -15.77 4.70
CA ALA A 4 12.87 -16.24 3.52
C ALA A 4 13.74 -17.09 2.60
N THR A 5 14.35 -18.14 3.13
CA THR A 5 15.35 -18.96 2.42
C THR A 5 14.92 -19.49 1.05
N PRO A 6 13.68 -19.96 0.82
CA PRO A 6 13.32 -20.41 -0.53
C PRO A 6 13.25 -19.28 -1.57
N ALA A 7 12.81 -18.08 -1.16
CA ALA A 7 12.59 -16.96 -2.06
C ALA A 7 13.74 -15.95 -2.15
N GLY A 8 14.68 -15.96 -1.18
CA GLY A 8 15.72 -14.94 -1.11
C GLY A 8 17.07 -15.47 -0.63
N GLY A 9 17.26 -16.79 -0.48
CA GLY A 9 18.47 -17.39 0.05
C GLY A 9 19.52 -17.79 -0.99
N LEU A 10 19.19 -17.76 -2.29
CA LEU A 10 20.13 -18.10 -3.34
C LEU A 10 21.24 -17.04 -3.43
N THR A 11 22.49 -17.49 -3.37
CA THR A 11 23.65 -16.65 -3.61
C THR A 11 24.37 -17.22 -4.85
N ALA A 12 24.58 -16.39 -5.84
CA ALA A 12 25.20 -16.77 -7.10
C ALA A 12 26.11 -15.65 -7.62
N SER A 13 27.12 -16.00 -8.40
CA SER A 13 27.91 -15.02 -9.15
C SER A 13 27.17 -14.59 -10.43
N ALA A 14 27.62 -13.52 -11.06
CA ALA A 14 27.09 -13.12 -12.38
C ALA A 14 27.35 -14.20 -13.44
N ALA A 15 28.45 -14.95 -13.34
CA ALA A 15 28.78 -16.07 -14.23
C ALA A 15 27.78 -17.23 -14.05
N ASP A 16 27.42 -17.57 -12.81
CA ASP A 16 26.40 -18.61 -12.54
C ASP A 16 25.04 -18.20 -13.09
N MET A 17 24.69 -16.92 -12.95
CA MET A 17 23.46 -16.39 -13.52
C MET A 17 23.49 -16.38 -15.05
N ALA A 18 24.64 -16.17 -15.67
CA ALA A 18 24.79 -16.32 -17.12
C ALA A 18 24.52 -17.78 -17.57
N ASN A 19 25.04 -18.77 -16.85
CA ASN A 19 24.79 -20.19 -17.13
C ASN A 19 23.29 -20.52 -16.99
N PHE A 20 22.62 -19.96 -15.95
CA PHE A 20 21.18 -20.12 -15.77
C PHE A 20 20.38 -19.49 -16.92
N MET A 21 20.78 -18.29 -17.38
CA MET A 21 20.14 -17.63 -18.53
C MET A 21 20.32 -18.45 -19.82
N ILE A 22 21.53 -18.96 -20.10
CA ILE A 22 21.83 -19.81 -21.27
C ILE A 22 20.99 -21.08 -21.21
N ALA A 23 20.86 -21.71 -20.04
CA ALA A 23 20.04 -22.91 -19.89
C ALA A 23 18.58 -22.63 -20.28
N HIS A 24 18.02 -21.51 -19.82
CA HIS A 24 16.65 -21.12 -20.17
C HIS A 24 16.48 -20.76 -21.65
N LEU A 25 17.44 -20.05 -22.25
CA LEU A 25 17.44 -19.71 -23.68
C LEU A 25 17.54 -20.95 -24.57
N ASN A 26 18.19 -22.02 -24.07
CA ASN A 26 18.32 -23.32 -24.74
C ASN A 26 17.27 -24.34 -24.27
N ASP A 27 16.05 -23.90 -23.96
CA ASP A 27 14.95 -24.79 -23.54
C ASP A 27 15.33 -25.75 -22.39
N GLY A 28 16.04 -25.24 -21.39
CA GLY A 28 16.37 -25.94 -20.16
C GLY A 28 17.69 -26.71 -20.14
N GLU A 29 18.62 -26.47 -21.09
CA GLU A 29 19.90 -27.18 -21.20
C GLU A 29 21.10 -26.25 -21.27
N TYR A 30 22.17 -26.58 -20.55
CA TYR A 30 23.46 -25.92 -20.61
C TYR A 30 24.59 -26.95 -20.48
N ASP A 31 25.57 -26.90 -21.39
CA ASP A 31 26.78 -27.75 -21.40
C ASP A 31 26.46 -29.25 -21.24
N GLY A 32 25.46 -29.74 -21.99
CA GLY A 32 25.03 -31.13 -21.93
C GLY A 32 24.22 -31.52 -20.69
N HIS A 33 24.00 -30.60 -19.76
CA HIS A 33 23.22 -30.84 -18.55
C HIS A 33 21.84 -30.14 -18.63
N ARG A 34 20.80 -30.90 -18.28
CA ARG A 34 19.42 -30.41 -18.36
C ARG A 34 18.85 -30.14 -16.98
N ILE A 35 18.38 -28.89 -16.79
CA ILE A 35 17.70 -28.47 -15.57
C ILE A 35 16.17 -28.55 -15.70
N LEU A 36 15.64 -28.44 -16.93
CA LEU A 36 14.19 -28.50 -17.24
C LEU A 36 14.00 -29.31 -18.55
N GLN A 37 12.89 -30.02 -18.65
CA GLN A 37 12.48 -30.56 -19.94
C GLN A 37 12.10 -29.41 -20.89
N SER A 38 12.38 -29.57 -22.19
CA SER A 38 12.13 -28.51 -23.17
C SER A 38 10.71 -28.01 -23.18
N ASP A 39 9.74 -28.92 -23.10
CA ASP A 39 8.33 -28.54 -23.06
C ASP A 39 7.98 -27.77 -21.77
N THR A 40 8.60 -28.11 -20.64
CA THR A 40 8.44 -27.39 -19.38
C THR A 40 9.02 -25.98 -19.48
N ALA A 41 10.22 -25.83 -20.03
CA ALA A 41 10.84 -24.52 -20.25
C ALA A 41 9.97 -23.64 -21.14
N ARG A 42 9.50 -24.15 -22.28
CA ARG A 42 8.58 -23.44 -23.18
C ARG A 42 7.25 -23.07 -22.51
N ALA A 43 6.69 -23.98 -21.73
CA ALA A 43 5.48 -23.70 -20.95
C ALA A 43 5.70 -22.57 -19.94
N MET A 44 6.84 -22.57 -19.24
CA MET A 44 7.21 -21.49 -18.33
C MET A 44 7.33 -20.13 -19.02
N HIS A 45 7.88 -20.11 -20.24
CA HIS A 45 8.11 -18.87 -20.99
C HIS A 45 6.87 -18.31 -21.71
N SER A 46 5.80 -19.09 -21.86
CA SER A 46 4.65 -18.72 -22.70
C SER A 46 3.30 -18.76 -21.99
N THR A 47 3.15 -19.58 -20.95
CA THR A 47 1.87 -19.71 -20.24
C THR A 47 1.62 -18.49 -19.36
N ALA A 48 0.71 -17.63 -19.78
CA ALA A 48 0.38 -16.43 -19.04
C ALA A 48 -0.86 -16.65 -18.15
N TYR A 49 -0.75 -16.25 -16.89
CA TYR A 49 -1.86 -16.19 -15.96
C TYR A 49 -2.50 -14.81 -15.97
N THR A 50 -3.79 -14.75 -15.73
CA THR A 50 -4.63 -13.57 -15.58
C THR A 50 -4.33 -12.48 -16.60
N SER A 51 -5.33 -11.91 -17.14
CA SER A 51 -5.11 -10.82 -18.04
C SER A 51 -6.11 -9.72 -17.75
N ILE A 52 -5.57 -8.59 -17.39
CA ILE A 52 -6.29 -7.33 -17.39
C ILE A 52 -6.61 -7.00 -18.84
N SER A 53 -5.59 -7.08 -19.69
CA SER A 53 -5.65 -6.92 -21.14
C SER A 53 -4.52 -7.70 -21.80
N PRO A 54 -4.73 -8.31 -22.97
CA PRO A 54 -3.65 -8.91 -23.75
C PRO A 54 -2.66 -7.86 -24.31
N ALA A 55 -2.98 -6.58 -24.17
CA ALA A 55 -2.17 -5.48 -24.68
C ALA A 55 -1.02 -5.07 -23.75
N ILE A 56 -1.00 -5.54 -22.50
CA ILE A 56 0.06 -5.27 -21.53
C ILE A 56 0.73 -6.56 -21.09
N ASN A 57 1.93 -6.43 -20.57
CA ASN A 57 2.71 -7.54 -20.03
C ASN A 57 1.99 -8.23 -18.86
N ARG A 58 2.27 -9.51 -18.66
CA ARG A 58 1.56 -10.40 -17.72
C ARG A 58 2.55 -11.26 -16.95
N MET A 59 2.10 -11.90 -15.90
CA MET A 59 2.85 -12.98 -15.26
C MET A 59 2.84 -14.22 -16.14
N VAL A 60 4.00 -14.84 -16.29
CA VAL A 60 4.16 -16.19 -16.81
C VAL A 60 4.60 -17.13 -15.68
N LEU A 61 4.99 -18.37 -15.95
CA LEU A 61 5.35 -19.31 -14.89
C LEU A 61 6.75 -19.03 -14.34
N GLY A 62 6.80 -18.37 -13.18
CA GLY A 62 8.05 -18.05 -12.49
C GLY A 62 8.80 -16.85 -13.09
N PHE A 63 8.25 -16.19 -14.12
CA PHE A 63 8.82 -15.00 -14.72
C PHE A 63 7.74 -13.92 -14.93
N PHE A 64 8.19 -12.69 -15.14
CA PHE A 64 7.42 -11.59 -15.67
C PHE A 64 7.57 -11.55 -17.19
N GLN A 65 6.49 -11.31 -17.92
CA GLN A 65 6.57 -10.86 -19.30
C GLN A 65 7.04 -9.40 -19.28
N LEU A 66 8.06 -9.07 -20.04
CA LEU A 66 8.67 -7.74 -20.13
C LEU A 66 8.78 -7.27 -21.58
N ASP A 67 7.85 -7.71 -22.43
CA ASP A 67 7.84 -7.40 -23.87
C ASP A 67 7.94 -5.90 -24.09
N ARG A 68 8.88 -5.51 -24.95
CA ARG A 68 9.15 -4.11 -25.29
C ARG A 68 9.63 -4.03 -26.73
N ASN A 69 9.21 -2.96 -27.42
CA ASN A 69 9.60 -2.72 -28.84
C ASN A 69 9.22 -3.83 -29.83
N GLY A 70 8.29 -4.72 -29.45
CA GLY A 70 7.90 -5.87 -30.25
C GLY A 70 8.70 -7.14 -30.02
N HIS A 71 9.70 -7.11 -29.15
CA HIS A 71 10.52 -8.25 -28.76
C HIS A 71 9.89 -9.02 -27.59
N ARG A 72 9.98 -10.35 -27.62
CA ARG A 72 9.50 -11.23 -26.56
C ARG A 72 10.56 -11.33 -25.47
N ILE A 73 10.26 -10.75 -24.34
CA ILE A 73 11.18 -10.69 -23.20
C ILE A 73 10.47 -11.25 -21.97
N ILE A 74 11.16 -12.12 -21.24
CA ILE A 74 10.75 -12.54 -19.90
C ILE A 74 11.86 -12.22 -18.92
N GLY A 75 11.50 -12.03 -17.66
CA GLY A 75 12.50 -11.74 -16.64
C GLY A 75 11.96 -11.90 -15.24
N HIS A 76 12.82 -11.67 -14.28
CA HIS A 76 12.43 -11.62 -12.87
C HIS A 76 13.40 -10.73 -12.10
N ASP A 77 12.87 -10.01 -11.13
CA ASP A 77 13.63 -9.17 -10.23
C ASP A 77 13.86 -9.86 -8.90
N GLY A 78 14.92 -9.46 -8.20
CA GLY A 78 15.22 -9.95 -6.87
C GLY A 78 15.81 -8.85 -6.01
N ASP A 79 15.21 -8.63 -4.84
CA ASP A 79 15.62 -7.59 -3.91
C ASP A 79 15.92 -8.17 -2.54
N THR A 80 17.10 -7.83 -2.01
CA THR A 80 17.50 -8.05 -0.63
C THR A 80 17.93 -6.72 -0.03
N ARG A 81 18.37 -6.71 1.21
CA ARG A 81 18.89 -5.49 1.82
C ARG A 81 20.09 -4.89 1.06
N PHE A 82 20.93 -5.73 0.44
CA PHE A 82 22.20 -5.31 -0.13
C PHE A 82 22.30 -5.53 -1.64
N PHE A 83 21.48 -6.43 -2.19
CA PHE A 83 21.53 -6.77 -3.61
C PHE A 83 20.17 -6.55 -4.24
N HIS A 84 20.19 -5.86 -5.36
CA HIS A 84 19.05 -5.55 -6.20
C HIS A 84 19.34 -6.03 -7.59
N SER A 85 18.76 -7.15 -7.99
CA SER A 85 19.08 -7.84 -9.21
C SER A 85 17.91 -7.90 -10.17
N ALA A 86 18.18 -7.90 -11.46
CA ALA A 86 17.22 -8.15 -12.52
C ALA A 86 17.82 -9.09 -13.55
N LEU A 87 17.03 -10.04 -14.02
CA LEU A 87 17.34 -10.94 -15.10
C LEU A 87 16.32 -10.76 -16.21
N SER A 88 16.77 -10.60 -17.46
CA SER A 88 15.91 -10.49 -18.63
C SER A 88 16.40 -11.40 -19.73
N LEU A 89 15.49 -12.16 -20.35
CA LEU A 89 15.75 -13.08 -21.44
C LEU A 89 15.01 -12.61 -22.69
N PHE A 90 15.73 -12.25 -23.71
CA PHE A 90 15.23 -11.91 -25.05
C PHE A 90 15.11 -13.21 -25.82
N LEU A 91 13.92 -13.78 -25.83
CA LEU A 91 13.70 -15.17 -26.25
C LEU A 91 13.97 -15.40 -27.75
N ASP A 92 13.58 -14.44 -28.58
CA ASP A 92 13.72 -14.57 -30.03
C ASP A 92 15.14 -14.20 -30.52
N GLU A 93 15.85 -13.39 -29.74
CA GLU A 93 17.22 -12.94 -30.02
C GLU A 93 18.30 -13.80 -29.37
N ASN A 94 17.89 -14.72 -28.50
CA ASN A 94 18.82 -15.60 -27.76
C ASN A 94 19.82 -14.78 -26.91
N VAL A 95 19.39 -13.74 -26.27
CA VAL A 95 20.22 -12.83 -25.45
C VAL A 95 19.71 -12.79 -24.02
N GLY A 96 20.61 -12.85 -23.04
CA GLY A 96 20.35 -12.63 -21.63
C GLY A 96 20.99 -11.35 -21.12
N LEU A 97 20.26 -10.58 -20.33
CA LEU A 97 20.77 -9.42 -19.60
C LEU A 97 20.62 -9.68 -18.11
N PHE A 98 21.72 -9.61 -17.36
CA PHE A 98 21.70 -9.66 -15.90
C PHE A 98 22.30 -8.40 -15.31
N ILE A 99 21.57 -7.77 -14.41
CA ILE A 99 21.97 -6.57 -13.69
C ILE A 99 21.93 -6.89 -12.20
N SER A 100 22.99 -6.57 -11.46
CA SER A 100 22.99 -6.72 -10.00
C SER A 100 23.73 -5.54 -9.38
N LEU A 101 23.07 -4.86 -8.46
CA LEU A 101 23.59 -3.71 -7.72
C LEU A 101 23.67 -4.10 -6.24
N ASN A 102 24.82 -3.89 -5.60
CA ASN A 102 25.06 -4.26 -4.21
C ASN A 102 24.81 -3.09 -3.22
N SER A 103 23.89 -2.22 -3.55
CA SER A 103 23.51 -1.07 -2.72
C SER A 103 22.06 -0.68 -3.03
N ALA A 104 21.30 -0.25 -2.02
CA ALA A 104 19.98 0.34 -2.23
C ALA A 104 20.05 1.76 -2.85
N GLY A 105 21.24 2.33 -2.97
CA GLY A 105 21.41 3.70 -3.39
C GLY A 105 20.95 4.71 -2.33
N ARG A 106 20.94 5.99 -2.72
CA ARG A 106 20.28 7.03 -1.93
C ARG A 106 18.78 6.97 -2.29
N ASP A 107 17.92 7.07 -1.29
CA ASP A 107 16.46 7.14 -1.45
C ASP A 107 15.83 5.96 -2.25
N SER A 108 16.49 4.79 -2.23
CA SER A 108 16.07 3.59 -2.99
C SER A 108 16.14 3.74 -4.52
N ASP A 109 16.99 4.60 -5.03
CA ASP A 109 17.17 4.86 -6.48
C ASP A 109 17.53 3.64 -7.31
N THR A 110 18.00 2.58 -6.66
CA THR A 110 18.45 1.34 -7.32
C THR A 110 17.34 0.69 -8.16
N PHE A 111 16.10 0.78 -7.73
CA PHE A 111 14.96 0.27 -8.51
C PHE A 111 14.84 1.01 -9.84
N GLY A 112 14.84 2.35 -9.79
CA GLY A 112 14.76 3.18 -10.98
C GLY A 112 15.97 3.02 -11.91
N ILE A 113 17.19 2.88 -11.36
CA ILE A 113 18.41 2.65 -12.14
C ILE A 113 18.30 1.33 -12.89
N ARG A 114 17.87 0.25 -12.25
CA ARG A 114 17.72 -1.08 -12.85
C ARG A 114 16.68 -1.07 -13.97
N GLU A 115 15.52 -0.49 -13.76
CA GLU A 115 14.48 -0.30 -14.76
C GLU A 115 15.00 0.52 -15.95
N LYS A 116 15.66 1.64 -15.67
CA LYS A 116 16.23 2.50 -16.71
C LYS A 116 17.30 1.78 -17.52
N LEU A 117 18.19 1.02 -16.88
CA LEU A 117 19.21 0.25 -17.59
C LEU A 117 18.58 -0.80 -18.53
N PHE A 118 17.52 -1.49 -18.09
CA PHE A 118 16.78 -2.42 -18.95
C PHE A 118 16.14 -1.68 -20.14
N HIS A 119 15.50 -0.55 -19.90
CA HIS A 119 14.87 0.24 -20.97
C HIS A 119 15.89 0.76 -21.98
N GLU A 120 16.98 1.37 -21.52
CA GLU A 120 18.02 1.94 -22.38
C GLU A 120 18.74 0.83 -23.19
N PHE A 121 19.02 -0.31 -22.56
CA PHE A 121 19.59 -1.47 -23.24
C PHE A 121 18.65 -1.96 -24.35
N THR A 122 17.38 -2.14 -24.02
CA THR A 122 16.38 -2.64 -24.99
C THR A 122 16.15 -1.65 -26.11
N ASP A 123 16.02 -0.35 -25.79
CA ASP A 123 15.79 0.68 -26.81
C ASP A 123 16.98 0.91 -27.73
N ARG A 124 18.22 0.64 -27.25
CA ARG A 124 19.45 0.77 -28.02
C ARG A 124 19.73 -0.42 -28.93
N TYR A 125 19.62 -1.64 -28.40
CA TYR A 125 20.03 -2.85 -29.10
C TYR A 125 18.88 -3.59 -29.79
N PHE A 126 17.67 -3.39 -29.32
CA PHE A 126 16.44 -3.98 -29.81
C PHE A 126 15.38 -2.88 -30.05
N PRO A 127 15.65 -1.91 -30.95
CA PRO A 127 14.75 -0.81 -31.20
C PRO A 127 13.47 -1.29 -31.88
N GLY A 128 12.37 -0.65 -31.57
CA GLY A 128 11.11 -0.90 -32.22
C GLY A 128 10.11 0.24 -31.96
N PRO A 129 9.05 0.34 -32.78
CA PRO A 129 8.05 1.35 -32.57
C PRO A 129 7.28 1.08 -31.29
N GLY A 130 7.13 2.11 -30.45
CA GLY A 130 6.15 2.07 -29.36
C GLY A 130 4.73 1.97 -29.92
N ARG A 131 3.82 1.39 -29.15
CA ARG A 131 2.41 1.36 -29.55
C ARG A 131 1.86 2.78 -29.67
N THR A 132 1.24 3.08 -30.78
CA THR A 132 0.63 4.37 -31.07
C THR A 132 -0.87 4.21 -31.36
N GLY A 133 -1.59 5.26 -31.21
CA GLY A 133 -3.02 5.34 -31.49
C GLY A 133 -3.57 6.66 -30.98
N GLU A 134 -4.79 6.94 -31.32
CA GLU A 134 -5.48 8.15 -30.93
C GLU A 134 -6.96 7.89 -30.69
N MET A 135 -7.47 8.39 -29.58
CA MET A 135 -8.89 8.36 -29.27
C MET A 135 -9.49 9.76 -29.45
N SER A 136 -10.77 9.80 -29.83
CA SER A 136 -11.44 11.11 -29.86
C SER A 136 -11.46 11.74 -28.46
N PRO A 137 -11.28 13.06 -28.34
CA PRO A 137 -11.21 13.72 -27.03
C PRO A 137 -12.43 13.48 -26.15
N ALA A 138 -13.61 13.35 -26.73
CA ALA A 138 -14.85 13.08 -26.00
C ALA A 138 -14.84 11.69 -25.36
N ILE A 139 -14.39 10.66 -26.10
CA ILE A 139 -14.31 9.28 -25.61
C ILE A 139 -13.17 9.20 -24.55
N ALA A 140 -12.01 9.76 -24.83
CA ALA A 140 -10.89 9.77 -23.88
C ALA A 140 -11.27 10.39 -22.52
N LYS A 141 -11.99 11.54 -22.55
CA LYS A 141 -12.52 12.16 -21.32
C LYS A 141 -13.54 11.28 -20.60
N ALA A 142 -14.44 10.62 -21.32
CA ALA A 142 -15.42 9.73 -20.71
C ALA A 142 -14.76 8.51 -20.06
N HIS A 143 -13.77 7.91 -20.72
CA HIS A 143 -13.01 6.79 -20.16
C HIS A 143 -12.14 7.21 -18.99
N ALA A 144 -11.49 8.38 -19.07
CA ALA A 144 -10.70 8.92 -17.97
C ALA A 144 -11.58 9.22 -16.73
N ALA A 145 -12.77 9.77 -16.93
CA ALA A 145 -13.73 10.00 -15.84
C ALA A 145 -14.20 8.68 -15.20
N LEU A 146 -14.37 7.61 -15.98
CA LEU A 146 -14.70 6.29 -15.47
C LEU A 146 -13.57 5.68 -14.64
N MET A 147 -12.33 5.96 -15.00
CA MET A 147 -11.13 5.50 -14.29
C MET A 147 -10.81 6.33 -13.03
N ALA A 148 -11.39 7.52 -12.88
CA ALA A 148 -11.10 8.37 -11.71
C ALA A 148 -11.57 7.70 -10.41
N GLY A 149 -10.67 7.57 -9.42
CA GLY A 149 -10.98 6.96 -8.13
C GLY A 149 -9.75 6.48 -7.37
N GLN A 150 -10.00 5.77 -6.27
CA GLN A 150 -8.96 5.11 -5.46
C GLN A 150 -8.96 3.61 -5.75
N TYR A 151 -7.77 3.05 -5.75
CA TYR A 151 -7.55 1.64 -6.07
C TYR A 151 -6.62 0.97 -5.08
N ASP A 152 -6.93 -0.26 -4.73
CA ASP A 152 -6.08 -1.12 -3.90
C ASP A 152 -5.24 -2.04 -4.79
N GLY A 153 -3.95 -2.16 -4.49
CA GLY A 153 -3.07 -3.13 -5.13
C GLY A 153 -3.48 -4.57 -4.79
N SER A 154 -3.22 -5.50 -5.71
CA SER A 154 -3.50 -6.94 -5.50
C SER A 154 -2.57 -7.60 -4.48
N ARG A 155 -1.37 -7.08 -4.31
CA ARG A 155 -0.37 -7.57 -3.34
C ARG A 155 -0.57 -6.84 -2.01
N ARG A 156 -1.59 -7.24 -1.27
CA ARG A 156 -1.96 -6.64 0.01
C ARG A 156 -2.35 -7.69 1.03
N GLU A 157 -2.26 -7.33 2.29
CA GLU A 157 -2.80 -8.10 3.41
C GLU A 157 -4.21 -7.59 3.74
N ASP A 158 -5.19 -8.48 3.81
CA ASP A 158 -6.59 -8.11 4.08
C ASP A 158 -7.13 -8.72 5.40
N THR A 159 -6.38 -9.60 6.07
CA THR A 159 -6.91 -10.46 7.16
C THR A 159 -6.35 -10.13 8.54
N THR A 160 -5.30 -9.32 8.63
CA THR A 160 -4.65 -8.96 9.89
C THR A 160 -4.59 -7.44 10.08
N PHE A 161 -4.10 -6.99 11.25
CA PHE A 161 -3.91 -5.55 11.51
C PHE A 161 -2.95 -4.88 10.51
N VAL A 162 -2.11 -5.64 9.81
CA VAL A 162 -1.23 -5.13 8.75
C VAL A 162 -2.05 -4.56 7.59
N SER A 163 -3.32 -4.97 7.44
CA SER A 163 -4.27 -4.39 6.47
C SER A 163 -4.42 -2.87 6.57
N PHE A 164 -4.08 -2.27 7.73
CA PHE A 164 -4.02 -0.81 7.87
C PHE A 164 -3.03 -0.14 6.91
N VAL A 165 -1.95 -0.84 6.53
CA VAL A 165 -0.97 -0.34 5.55
C VAL A 165 -1.62 -0.13 4.18
N ASN A 166 -2.65 -0.91 3.84
CA ASN A 166 -3.39 -0.73 2.58
C ASN A 166 -4.03 0.66 2.48
N LEU A 167 -4.45 1.26 3.61
CA LEU A 167 -4.97 2.63 3.62
C LEU A 167 -3.93 3.67 3.18
N LEU A 168 -2.65 3.40 3.40
CA LEU A 168 -1.52 4.27 3.05
C LEU A 168 -1.02 4.05 1.62
N SER A 169 -1.30 2.87 1.03
CA SER A 169 -0.79 2.42 -0.27
C SER A 169 -1.82 2.46 -1.39
N GLN A 170 -2.99 3.07 -1.16
CA GLN A 170 -3.99 3.26 -2.21
C GLN A 170 -3.46 4.15 -3.32
N VAL A 171 -3.70 3.75 -4.57
CA VAL A 171 -3.33 4.51 -5.76
C VAL A 171 -4.54 5.30 -6.24
N GLY A 172 -4.37 6.63 -6.32
CA GLY A 172 -5.37 7.52 -6.90
C GLY A 172 -5.18 7.68 -8.40
N ILE A 173 -6.28 7.66 -9.14
CA ILE A 173 -6.33 8.07 -10.54
C ILE A 173 -7.25 9.29 -10.64
N THR A 174 -6.79 10.31 -11.36
CA THR A 174 -7.58 11.49 -11.73
C THR A 174 -7.52 11.70 -13.25
N ALA A 175 -8.47 12.44 -13.79
CA ALA A 175 -8.47 12.87 -15.18
C ALA A 175 -8.05 14.33 -15.26
N ASP A 176 -7.15 14.68 -16.22
CA ASP A 176 -6.87 16.07 -16.53
C ASP A 176 -7.87 16.62 -17.58
N ASP A 177 -7.79 17.94 -17.86
CA ASP A 177 -8.69 18.62 -18.80
C ASP A 177 -8.59 18.08 -20.24
N SER A 178 -7.48 17.43 -20.59
CA SER A 178 -7.23 16.83 -21.89
C SER A 178 -7.76 15.40 -21.99
N GLY A 179 -8.23 14.81 -20.86
CA GLY A 179 -8.68 13.41 -20.79
C GLY A 179 -7.53 12.42 -20.61
N HIS A 180 -6.35 12.89 -20.16
CA HIS A 180 -5.30 11.97 -19.74
C HIS A 180 -5.57 11.45 -18.33
N LEU A 181 -5.13 10.23 -18.04
CA LEU A 181 -5.05 9.73 -16.68
C LEU A 181 -3.81 10.30 -15.99
N VAL A 182 -3.98 10.75 -14.76
CA VAL A 182 -2.89 11.13 -13.86
C VAL A 182 -2.96 10.21 -12.65
N THR A 183 -1.92 9.40 -12.45
CA THR A 183 -1.85 8.50 -11.29
C THR A 183 -1.13 9.18 -10.13
N SER A 184 -1.41 8.76 -8.89
CA SER A 184 -0.64 9.20 -7.73
C SER A 184 0.76 8.56 -7.66
N MET A 185 1.06 7.63 -8.57
CA MET A 185 2.39 7.01 -8.70
C MET A 185 3.35 7.99 -9.36
N THR A 186 4.58 8.00 -8.89
CA THR A 186 5.64 8.86 -9.44
C THR A 186 6.53 8.08 -10.41
N GLY A 187 6.91 8.73 -11.50
CA GLY A 187 7.94 8.23 -12.40
C GLY A 187 9.36 8.47 -11.86
N LEU A 188 10.37 8.07 -12.62
CA LEU A 188 11.80 8.24 -12.28
C LEU A 188 12.22 9.70 -12.13
N ASN A 189 11.46 10.62 -12.72
CA ASN A 189 11.67 12.08 -12.62
C ASN A 189 11.03 12.70 -11.36
N GLY A 190 10.38 11.90 -10.51
CA GLY A 190 9.64 12.35 -9.33
C GLY A 190 8.30 13.00 -9.63
N GLU A 191 7.88 13.09 -10.88
CA GLU A 191 6.58 13.62 -11.28
C GLU A 191 5.53 12.52 -11.34
N GLN A 192 4.25 12.88 -11.17
CA GLN A 192 3.14 11.93 -11.33
C GLN A 192 3.09 11.40 -12.76
N LYS A 193 2.94 10.10 -12.91
CA LYS A 193 2.81 9.46 -14.22
C LYS A 193 1.50 9.91 -14.88
N LYS A 194 1.61 10.31 -16.16
CA LYS A 194 0.48 10.68 -17.02
C LYS A 194 0.37 9.72 -18.18
N PHE A 195 -0.87 9.38 -18.55
CA PHE A 195 -1.15 8.42 -19.61
C PHE A 195 -2.19 8.97 -20.59
N LYS A 196 -1.86 8.95 -21.90
CA LYS A 196 -2.78 9.29 -23.00
C LYS A 196 -3.43 8.02 -23.56
N GLU A 197 -4.74 8.03 -23.72
CA GLU A 197 -5.46 6.88 -24.31
C GLU A 197 -5.12 6.73 -25.78
N ILE A 198 -4.74 5.51 -26.19
CA ILE A 198 -4.34 5.15 -27.56
C ILE A 198 -5.27 4.12 -28.22
N ALA A 199 -6.04 3.40 -27.42
CA ALA A 199 -7.10 2.50 -27.83
C ALA A 199 -8.10 2.34 -26.67
N PRO A 200 -9.30 1.82 -26.85
CA PRO A 200 -10.28 1.71 -25.77
C PRO A 200 -9.72 1.01 -24.53
N PHE A 201 -9.66 1.75 -23.41
CA PHE A 201 -9.11 1.31 -22.11
C PHE A 201 -7.65 0.83 -22.16
N LEU A 202 -6.90 1.37 -23.10
CA LEU A 202 -5.45 1.21 -23.21
C LEU A 202 -4.80 2.60 -23.34
N TRP A 203 -3.94 2.93 -22.41
CA TRP A 203 -3.22 4.20 -22.35
C TRP A 203 -1.73 3.96 -22.50
N ARG A 204 -1.03 4.94 -23.05
CA ARG A 204 0.42 5.00 -23.10
C ARG A 204 0.92 6.18 -22.28
N GLU A 205 1.98 5.97 -21.54
CA GLU A 205 2.66 7.00 -20.77
C GLU A 205 3.10 8.17 -21.66
N VAL A 206 2.82 9.37 -21.20
CA VAL A 206 3.22 10.61 -21.89
C VAL A 206 4.73 10.78 -21.76
N GLY A 207 5.43 10.80 -22.89
CA GLY A 207 6.89 10.85 -22.92
C GLY A 207 7.59 9.49 -22.72
N GLY A 208 6.83 8.40 -22.54
CA GLY A 208 7.34 7.05 -22.33
C GLY A 208 6.73 6.01 -23.26
N LYS A 209 7.09 4.76 -23.05
CA LYS A 209 6.55 3.58 -23.76
C LYS A 209 5.69 2.69 -22.87
N ASN A 210 5.66 2.93 -21.55
CA ASN A 210 4.87 2.14 -20.61
C ASN A 210 3.38 2.22 -20.97
N LEU A 211 2.68 1.11 -20.80
CA LEU A 211 1.26 0.97 -21.09
C LEU A 211 0.48 0.76 -19.80
N LEU A 212 -0.68 1.38 -19.72
CA LEU A 212 -1.68 1.10 -18.69
C LEU A 212 -2.93 0.57 -19.39
N ALA A 213 -3.48 -0.52 -18.88
CA ALA A 213 -4.73 -1.05 -19.40
C ALA A 213 -5.74 -1.32 -18.29
N ALA A 214 -7.02 -1.20 -18.61
CA ALA A 214 -8.10 -1.50 -17.70
C ALA A 214 -9.04 -2.56 -18.25
N LYS A 215 -9.53 -3.41 -17.36
CA LYS A 215 -10.63 -4.35 -17.63
C LYS A 215 -11.92 -3.72 -17.17
N VAL A 216 -12.77 -3.39 -18.13
CA VAL A 216 -14.07 -2.75 -17.88
C VAL A 216 -15.18 -3.71 -18.30
N LYS A 217 -16.22 -3.83 -17.47
CA LYS A 217 -17.41 -4.63 -17.77
C LYS A 217 -18.65 -3.89 -17.30
N ASN A 218 -19.65 -3.78 -18.16
CA ASN A 218 -20.92 -3.11 -17.85
C ASN A 218 -20.73 -1.68 -17.30
N GLY A 219 -19.81 -0.90 -17.88
CA GLY A 219 -19.52 0.47 -17.46
C GLY A 219 -18.85 0.59 -16.09
N LYS A 220 -18.27 -0.49 -15.56
CA LYS A 220 -17.53 -0.48 -14.30
C LYS A 220 -16.11 -0.99 -14.50
N VAL A 221 -15.14 -0.29 -13.93
CA VAL A 221 -13.75 -0.76 -13.87
C VAL A 221 -13.70 -1.94 -12.91
N LEU A 222 -13.20 -3.08 -13.38
CA LEU A 222 -12.98 -4.26 -12.55
C LEU A 222 -11.55 -4.26 -11.98
N MET A 223 -10.57 -3.93 -12.81
CA MET A 223 -9.16 -3.84 -12.44
C MET A 223 -8.39 -3.10 -13.53
N TRP A 224 -7.20 -2.63 -13.19
CA TRP A 224 -6.22 -2.09 -14.13
C TRP A 224 -4.80 -2.50 -13.73
N GLY A 225 -3.83 -2.32 -14.62
CA GLY A 225 -2.40 -2.55 -14.35
C GLY A 225 -1.52 -1.87 -15.37
N GLU A 226 -0.23 -1.84 -15.09
CA GLU A 226 0.81 -1.29 -15.94
C GLU A 226 1.62 -2.40 -16.61
N GLY A 227 2.12 -2.13 -17.82
CA GLY A 227 2.93 -3.07 -18.58
C GLY A 227 4.31 -3.30 -17.96
N ASP A 228 4.87 -2.27 -17.32
CA ASP A 228 6.18 -2.35 -16.68
C ASP A 228 6.13 -3.01 -15.28
N ASP A 229 4.92 -3.20 -14.71
CA ASP A 229 4.71 -4.01 -13.50
C ASP A 229 3.67 -5.13 -13.75
N PRO A 230 4.05 -6.23 -14.37
CA PRO A 230 3.15 -7.36 -14.65
C PRO A 230 2.61 -8.06 -13.42
N SER A 231 3.25 -7.87 -12.27
CA SER A 231 2.84 -8.46 -10.99
C SER A 231 1.76 -7.62 -10.27
N GLY A 232 1.61 -6.36 -10.66
CA GLY A 232 0.69 -5.40 -10.08
C GLY A 232 -0.67 -5.40 -10.78
N ALA A 233 -1.73 -5.64 -10.03
CA ALA A 233 -3.10 -5.38 -10.47
C ALA A 233 -3.79 -4.54 -9.41
N TYR A 234 -4.61 -3.60 -9.86
CA TYR A 234 -5.29 -2.64 -9.00
C TYR A 234 -6.80 -2.79 -9.16
N THR A 235 -7.52 -2.91 -8.06
CA THR A 235 -8.97 -3.02 -8.02
C THR A 235 -9.59 -1.81 -7.34
N PRO A 236 -10.79 -1.36 -7.75
CA PRO A 236 -11.44 -0.21 -7.11
C PRO A 236 -11.55 -0.41 -5.60
N THR A 237 -11.09 0.58 -4.85
CA THR A 237 -11.17 0.55 -3.38
C THR A 237 -12.62 0.64 -2.93
N PRO A 238 -13.10 -0.27 -2.07
CA PRO A 238 -14.43 -0.17 -1.48
C PRO A 238 -14.60 1.13 -0.68
N GLN A 239 -15.80 1.74 -0.76
CA GLN A 239 -16.07 3.00 -0.10
C GLN A 239 -15.84 2.97 1.42
N TRP A 240 -16.09 1.85 2.07
CA TRP A 240 -15.93 1.71 3.52
C TRP A 240 -14.47 1.83 4.01
N ARG A 241 -13.46 1.65 3.14
CA ARG A 241 -12.03 1.83 3.49
C ARG A 241 -11.30 2.85 2.59
N ASN A 242 -12.03 3.69 1.87
CA ASN A 242 -11.44 4.65 0.96
C ASN A 242 -10.64 5.73 1.72
N ALA A 243 -9.35 5.89 1.38
CA ALA A 243 -8.43 6.80 2.06
C ALA A 243 -8.83 8.27 1.93
N THR A 244 -9.55 8.65 0.87
CA THR A 244 -9.91 10.07 0.64
C THR A 244 -10.74 10.67 1.77
N TRP A 245 -11.61 9.89 2.41
CA TRP A 245 -12.40 10.34 3.53
C TRP A 245 -11.91 9.80 4.88
N LEU A 246 -11.45 8.54 4.90
CA LEU A 246 -11.10 7.88 6.16
C LEU A 246 -9.80 8.44 6.76
N MET A 247 -8.80 8.72 5.92
CA MET A 247 -7.51 9.22 6.38
C MET A 247 -7.62 10.61 7.06
N PRO A 248 -8.28 11.63 6.48
CA PRO A 248 -8.45 12.90 7.18
C PRO A 248 -9.27 12.77 8.46
N LEU A 249 -10.33 11.96 8.48
CA LEU A 249 -11.11 11.73 9.69
C LEU A 249 -10.31 11.05 10.79
N LEU A 250 -9.47 10.05 10.46
CA LEU A 250 -8.58 9.41 11.42
C LEU A 250 -7.55 10.38 11.98
N LYS A 251 -6.91 11.19 11.13
CA LYS A 251 -5.95 12.21 11.58
C LYS A 251 -6.58 13.20 12.55
N ILE A 252 -7.78 13.73 12.22
CA ILE A 252 -8.53 14.63 13.09
C ILE A 252 -8.91 13.93 14.39
N SER A 253 -9.38 12.68 14.32
CA SER A 253 -9.82 11.92 15.50
C SER A 253 -8.66 11.64 16.45
N ILE A 254 -7.53 11.16 15.95
CA ILE A 254 -6.34 10.90 16.76
C ILE A 254 -5.84 12.19 17.41
N LEU A 255 -5.77 13.29 16.63
CA LEU A 255 -5.36 14.60 17.17
C LEU A 255 -6.31 15.07 18.26
N THR A 256 -7.62 14.94 18.07
CA THR A 256 -8.65 15.33 19.08
C THR A 256 -8.47 14.53 20.37
N LEU A 257 -8.29 13.20 20.29
CA LEU A 257 -8.11 12.36 21.48
C LEU A 257 -6.78 12.69 22.21
N LEU A 258 -5.71 12.93 21.48
CA LEU A 258 -4.42 13.34 22.04
C LEU A 258 -4.52 14.71 22.74
N LEU A 259 -5.13 15.69 22.08
CA LEU A 259 -5.36 17.02 22.68
C LEU A 259 -6.22 16.94 23.93
N ALA A 260 -7.30 16.13 23.92
CA ALA A 260 -8.13 15.91 25.09
C ALA A 260 -7.36 15.24 26.23
N THR A 261 -6.49 14.31 25.93
CA THR A 261 -5.61 13.64 26.91
C THR A 261 -4.62 14.63 27.54
N ILE A 262 -3.94 15.45 26.74
CA ILE A 262 -2.97 16.44 27.21
C ILE A 262 -3.67 17.60 27.96
N ALA A 263 -4.81 18.05 27.47
CA ALA A 263 -5.57 19.12 28.10
C ALA A 263 -6.02 18.76 29.55
N TRP A 264 -6.16 17.49 29.86
CA TRP A 264 -6.55 17.05 31.19
C TRP A 264 -5.54 17.47 32.29
N PRO A 265 -4.26 17.02 32.28
CA PRO A 265 -3.31 17.43 33.30
C PRO A 265 -3.06 18.95 33.26
N VAL A 266 -2.99 19.55 32.06
CA VAL A 266 -2.78 21.00 31.92
C VAL A 266 -3.89 21.80 32.63
N THR A 267 -5.17 21.46 32.37
CA THR A 267 -6.30 22.14 33.05
C THR A 267 -6.39 21.81 34.54
N ALA A 268 -5.93 20.66 34.98
CA ALA A 268 -5.85 20.30 36.39
C ALA A 268 -4.80 21.15 37.13
N LEU A 269 -3.60 21.26 36.54
CA LEU A 269 -2.52 22.11 37.06
C LEU A 269 -2.92 23.60 37.11
N ALA A 270 -3.52 24.10 36.01
CA ALA A 270 -4.01 25.45 35.96
C ALA A 270 -5.03 25.74 37.07
N ARG A 271 -6.03 24.87 37.28
CA ARG A 271 -7.00 25.02 38.38
C ARG A 271 -6.32 24.99 39.73
N HIS A 272 -5.34 24.13 39.94
CA HIS A 272 -4.59 24.09 41.19
C HIS A 272 -3.86 25.42 41.44
N GLY A 273 -3.16 25.94 40.42
CA GLY A 273 -2.40 27.19 40.51
C GLY A 273 -3.27 28.43 40.77
N TYR A 274 -4.51 28.45 40.24
CA TYR A 274 -5.45 29.54 40.46
C TYR A 274 -6.43 29.31 41.61
N GLY A 275 -6.31 28.24 42.39
CA GLY A 275 -7.21 27.92 43.50
C GLY A 275 -8.67 27.67 43.08
N VAL A 276 -8.94 27.33 41.81
CA VAL A 276 -10.28 27.14 41.27
C VAL A 276 -10.71 25.69 41.40
N HIS A 277 -11.84 25.43 42.03
CA HIS A 277 -12.41 24.09 42.15
C HIS A 277 -13.34 23.74 40.98
N LEU A 278 -13.41 22.44 40.66
CA LEU A 278 -14.32 21.95 39.64
C LEU A 278 -15.77 22.06 40.14
N ALA A 279 -16.60 22.82 39.44
CA ALA A 279 -17.99 23.04 39.79
C ALA A 279 -18.97 21.90 39.51
N LEU A 280 -18.50 20.85 38.76
CA LEU A 280 -19.31 19.68 38.40
C LEU A 280 -19.63 18.82 39.61
N LYS A 281 -20.86 18.30 39.69
CA LYS A 281 -21.34 17.42 40.77
C LYS A 281 -22.15 16.26 40.18
N GLY A 282 -22.34 15.19 40.96
CA GLY A 282 -23.16 14.05 40.60
C GLY A 282 -22.75 13.37 39.29
N GLU A 283 -23.73 13.07 38.45
CA GLU A 283 -23.52 12.36 37.17
C GLU A 283 -22.58 13.12 36.22
N ALA A 284 -22.68 14.44 36.18
CA ALA A 284 -21.79 15.25 35.33
C ALA A 284 -20.32 15.14 35.74
N LEU A 285 -20.01 15.08 37.03
CA LEU A 285 -18.66 14.85 37.52
C LEU A 285 -18.15 13.45 37.18
N GLN A 286 -18.98 12.42 37.29
CA GLN A 286 -18.65 11.05 36.94
C GLN A 286 -18.37 10.92 35.44
N ALA A 287 -19.28 11.42 34.58
CA ALA A 287 -19.10 11.41 33.13
C ALA A 287 -17.83 12.11 32.72
N PHE A 288 -17.52 13.27 33.28
CA PHE A 288 -16.33 14.03 33.05
C PHE A 288 -15.04 13.26 33.43
N ARG A 289 -15.03 12.57 34.59
CA ARG A 289 -13.86 11.77 35.05
C ARG A 289 -13.67 10.55 34.18
N TRP A 290 -14.71 9.78 33.94
CA TRP A 290 -14.64 8.56 33.13
C TRP A 290 -14.27 8.84 31.68
N THR A 291 -14.76 9.94 31.09
CA THR A 291 -14.35 10.35 29.74
C THR A 291 -12.85 10.60 29.64
N ARG A 292 -12.25 11.19 30.64
CA ARG A 292 -10.81 11.44 30.67
C ARG A 292 -10.01 10.12 30.72
N VAL A 293 -10.44 9.20 31.58
CA VAL A 293 -9.82 7.88 31.66
C VAL A 293 -9.98 7.15 30.32
N ALA A 294 -11.18 7.16 29.76
CA ALA A 294 -11.50 6.52 28.49
C ALA A 294 -10.63 7.05 27.33
N VAL A 295 -10.57 8.38 27.19
CA VAL A 295 -9.78 9.04 26.12
C VAL A 295 -8.28 8.81 26.31
N ALA A 296 -7.78 8.89 27.55
CA ALA A 296 -6.38 8.60 27.83
C ALA A 296 -6.03 7.14 27.54
N SER A 297 -6.89 6.20 27.91
CA SER A 297 -6.70 4.77 27.59
C SER A 297 -6.70 4.53 26.07
N GLN A 298 -7.61 5.14 25.32
CA GLN A 298 -7.59 5.06 23.84
C GLN A 298 -6.29 5.61 23.27
N SER A 299 -5.83 6.77 23.76
CA SER A 299 -4.59 7.39 23.29
C SER A 299 -3.36 6.51 23.57
N VAL A 300 -3.33 5.83 24.71
CA VAL A 300 -2.27 4.88 25.07
C VAL A 300 -2.28 3.67 24.13
N VAL A 301 -3.46 3.10 23.85
CA VAL A 301 -3.55 1.94 22.94
C VAL A 301 -3.19 2.33 21.50
N ILE A 302 -3.60 3.52 21.04
CA ILE A 302 -3.19 4.06 19.73
C ILE A 302 -1.66 4.24 19.68
N ALA A 303 -1.07 4.81 20.72
CA ALA A 303 0.38 4.99 20.80
C ALA A 303 1.13 3.64 20.84
N ALA A 304 0.59 2.64 21.53
CA ALA A 304 1.14 1.29 21.54
C ALA A 304 1.14 0.64 20.15
N TRP A 305 0.03 0.74 19.42
CA TRP A 305 -0.04 0.28 18.04
C TRP A 305 0.91 1.02 17.12
N LEU A 306 0.99 2.34 17.25
CA LEU A 306 1.95 3.13 16.47
C LEU A 306 3.39 2.68 16.76
N ALA A 307 3.74 2.46 18.03
CA ALA A 307 5.07 1.96 18.41
C ALA A 307 5.35 0.56 17.84
N ILE A 308 4.36 -0.35 17.84
CA ILE A 308 4.47 -1.67 17.23
C ILE A 308 4.72 -1.54 15.72
N ILE A 309 3.90 -0.77 15.01
CA ILE A 309 4.03 -0.58 13.55
C ILE A 309 5.38 0.04 13.20
N LEU A 310 5.80 1.10 13.91
CA LEU A 310 7.10 1.73 13.70
C LEU A 310 8.25 0.78 14.03
N GLY A 311 8.13 -0.01 15.10
CA GLY A 311 9.10 -1.04 15.44
C GLY A 311 9.22 -2.13 14.39
N MET A 312 8.09 -2.59 13.83
CA MET A 312 8.06 -3.54 12.72
C MET A 312 8.72 -2.95 11.46
N MET A 313 8.40 -1.72 11.11
CA MET A 313 9.03 -1.03 9.97
C MET A 313 10.54 -0.86 10.19
N ALA A 314 10.96 -0.42 11.37
CA ALA A 314 12.37 -0.29 11.71
C ALA A 314 13.11 -1.64 11.63
N THR A 315 12.50 -2.71 12.14
CA THR A 315 13.05 -4.06 12.05
C THR A 315 13.17 -4.51 10.60
N PHE A 316 12.16 -4.27 9.78
CA PHE A 316 12.22 -4.54 8.34
C PHE A 316 13.37 -3.79 7.67
N TYR A 317 13.49 -2.48 7.89
CA TYR A 317 14.58 -1.68 7.31
C TYR A 317 15.97 -2.12 7.80
N VAL A 318 16.09 -2.56 9.06
CA VAL A 318 17.38 -2.96 9.64
C VAL A 318 17.75 -4.40 9.28
N THR A 319 16.81 -5.32 9.27
CA THR A 319 17.10 -6.77 9.19
C THR A 319 16.61 -7.41 7.89
N TRP A 320 15.72 -6.78 7.16
CA TRP A 320 14.98 -7.39 6.03
C TRP A 320 14.31 -8.73 6.42
N LEU A 321 14.15 -8.94 7.74
CA LEU A 321 13.38 -10.06 8.23
C LEU A 321 11.90 -9.74 7.99
N PRO A 322 11.15 -10.65 7.38
CA PRO A 322 9.70 -10.52 7.35
C PRO A 322 9.19 -10.32 8.77
N TYR A 323 8.23 -9.46 8.97
CA TYR A 323 7.61 -9.08 10.24
C TYR A 323 7.16 -10.27 11.10
N PHE A 324 7.15 -11.48 10.56
CA PHE A 324 6.37 -12.62 10.94
C PHE A 324 7.17 -13.80 11.51
N VAL A 325 8.49 -13.68 11.62
CA VAL A 325 9.28 -14.78 12.17
C VAL A 325 9.52 -14.56 13.64
N SER A 326 8.76 -15.26 14.48
CA SER A 326 8.95 -15.49 15.92
C SER A 326 9.65 -14.32 16.64
N SER A 327 8.97 -13.20 16.70
CA SER A 327 9.62 -12.04 17.24
C SER A 327 9.19 -11.81 18.67
N PRO A 328 10.06 -11.18 19.47
CA PRO A 328 9.70 -10.64 20.77
C PRO A 328 8.45 -9.74 20.73
N MET A 329 8.03 -9.32 19.54
CA MET A 329 6.88 -8.43 19.33
C MET A 329 5.53 -9.15 19.44
N GLU A 330 5.44 -10.48 19.24
CA GLU A 330 4.17 -11.24 19.34
C GLU A 330 3.43 -10.98 20.66
N LYS A 331 4.15 -10.93 21.76
CA LYS A 331 3.58 -10.65 23.09
C LYS A 331 2.96 -9.25 23.16
N TRP A 332 3.62 -8.28 22.55
CA TRP A 332 3.15 -6.90 22.50
C TRP A 332 1.95 -6.73 21.55
N ILE A 333 1.97 -7.44 20.42
CA ILE A 333 0.85 -7.49 19.47
C ILE A 333 -0.38 -8.11 20.15
N LEU A 334 -0.21 -9.27 20.83
CA LEU A 334 -1.29 -9.90 21.58
C LEU A 334 -1.84 -8.97 22.68
N ALA A 335 -0.95 -8.35 23.46
CA ALA A 335 -1.36 -7.42 24.52
C ALA A 335 -2.13 -6.21 23.93
N ALA A 336 -1.68 -5.67 22.80
CA ALA A 336 -2.35 -4.57 22.12
C ALA A 336 -3.74 -4.98 21.59
N HIS A 337 -3.89 -6.19 21.02
CA HIS A 337 -5.19 -6.73 20.61
C HIS A 337 -6.15 -6.87 21.81
N LEU A 338 -5.72 -7.50 22.89
CA LEU A 338 -6.54 -7.67 24.10
C LEU A 338 -6.97 -6.32 24.69
N LEU A 339 -6.06 -5.34 24.72
CA LEU A 339 -6.39 -3.99 25.16
C LEU A 339 -7.38 -3.32 24.20
N SER A 340 -7.20 -3.49 22.87
CA SER A 340 -8.08 -2.91 21.87
C SER A 340 -9.50 -3.41 21.95
N ILE A 341 -9.71 -4.73 22.17
CA ILE A 341 -11.03 -5.36 22.34
C ILE A 341 -11.81 -4.71 23.49
N VAL A 342 -11.12 -4.35 24.57
CA VAL A 342 -11.74 -3.78 25.77
C VAL A 342 -11.83 -2.25 25.67
N VAL A 343 -10.72 -1.61 25.35
CA VAL A 343 -10.60 -0.14 25.47
C VAL A 343 -11.42 0.58 24.41
N PHE A 344 -11.33 0.20 23.14
CA PHE A 344 -12.04 0.96 22.09
C PHE A 344 -13.56 0.93 22.24
N PRO A 345 -14.23 -0.21 22.45
CA PRO A 345 -15.68 -0.22 22.66
C PRO A 345 -16.10 0.49 23.94
N LEU A 346 -15.45 0.20 25.08
CA LEU A 346 -15.84 0.81 26.36
C LEU A 346 -15.61 2.31 26.38
N ALA A 347 -14.50 2.80 25.84
CA ALA A 347 -14.23 4.22 25.75
C ALA A 347 -15.24 4.93 24.83
N THR A 348 -15.63 4.30 23.73
CA THR A 348 -16.68 4.84 22.85
C THR A 348 -18.01 4.97 23.60
N LEU A 349 -18.43 3.94 24.36
CA LEU A 349 -19.65 3.99 25.17
C LEU A 349 -19.59 5.10 26.23
N VAL A 350 -18.44 5.25 26.92
CA VAL A 350 -18.24 6.30 27.92
C VAL A 350 -18.31 7.70 27.29
N THR A 351 -17.71 7.90 26.11
CA THR A 351 -17.76 9.19 25.44
C THR A 351 -19.17 9.53 24.94
N LEU A 352 -19.93 8.55 24.44
CA LEU A 352 -21.34 8.71 24.08
C LEU A 352 -22.22 9.02 25.31
N TRP A 353 -22.00 8.35 26.43
CA TRP A 353 -22.67 8.69 27.69
C TRP A 353 -22.37 10.13 28.13
N ASN A 354 -21.11 10.55 28.03
CA ASN A 354 -20.72 11.93 28.33
C ASN A 354 -21.46 12.97 27.46
N VAL A 355 -21.64 12.67 26.15
CA VAL A 355 -22.47 13.52 25.27
C VAL A 355 -23.89 13.68 25.87
N ARG A 356 -24.57 12.56 26.17
CA ARG A 356 -25.91 12.57 26.75
C ARG A 356 -25.98 13.40 28.02
N VAL A 357 -25.03 13.22 28.95
CA VAL A 357 -24.99 13.95 30.23
C VAL A 357 -24.74 15.44 29.99
N THR A 358 -23.81 15.80 29.10
CA THR A 358 -23.46 17.18 28.80
C THR A 358 -24.66 17.93 28.16
N PHE A 359 -25.37 17.26 27.23
CA PHE A 359 -26.57 17.85 26.60
C PHE A 359 -27.75 18.00 27.56
N ARG A 360 -27.93 17.07 28.50
CA ARG A 360 -28.95 17.21 29.55
C ARG A 360 -28.70 18.38 30.50
N ALA A 361 -27.42 18.67 30.73
CA ALA A 361 -26.98 19.78 31.55
C ALA A 361 -26.92 21.13 30.78
N TRP A 362 -27.35 21.15 29.51
CA TRP A 362 -27.25 22.33 28.67
C TRP A 362 -28.16 23.46 29.21
N ASN A 363 -27.51 24.58 29.50
CA ASN A 363 -28.17 25.80 30.01
C ASN A 363 -27.64 27.03 29.25
N GLY A 364 -28.03 27.13 27.97
CA GLY A 364 -27.72 28.26 27.11
C GLY A 364 -26.28 28.30 26.56
N ARG A 365 -25.89 29.45 26.01
CA ARG A 365 -24.64 29.61 25.19
C ARG A 365 -23.34 29.19 25.88
N ARG A 366 -23.25 29.33 27.21
CA ARG A 366 -22.02 28.98 27.96
C ARG A 366 -21.68 27.47 27.90
N HIS A 367 -22.66 26.61 27.68
CA HIS A 367 -22.48 25.15 27.59
C HIS A 367 -22.33 24.66 26.15
N THR A 368 -22.54 25.52 25.15
CA THR A 368 -22.47 25.12 23.73
C THR A 368 -21.07 24.56 23.36
N LEU A 369 -19.98 25.22 23.80
CA LEU A 369 -18.65 24.75 23.57
C LEU A 369 -18.36 23.37 24.21
N SER A 370 -18.90 23.14 25.41
CA SER A 370 -18.76 21.83 26.09
C SER A 370 -19.55 20.74 25.35
N CYS A 371 -20.71 21.05 24.82
CA CYS A 371 -21.48 20.11 23.99
C CYS A 371 -20.75 19.79 22.68
N LEU A 372 -20.25 20.79 21.96
CA LEU A 372 -19.50 20.60 20.74
C LEU A 372 -18.22 19.78 20.98
N TRP A 373 -17.50 20.08 22.06
CA TRP A 373 -16.30 19.33 22.44
C TRP A 373 -16.62 17.88 22.80
N SER A 374 -17.70 17.64 23.54
CA SER A 374 -18.12 16.27 23.86
C SER A 374 -18.53 15.47 22.61
N LEU A 375 -19.20 16.10 21.65
CA LEU A 375 -19.55 15.52 20.36
C LEU A 375 -18.30 15.18 19.54
N LEU A 376 -17.33 16.09 19.49
CA LEU A 376 -16.09 15.88 18.75
C LEU A 376 -15.29 14.70 19.32
N ILE A 377 -15.18 14.59 20.65
CA ILE A 377 -14.54 13.45 21.32
C ILE A 377 -15.29 12.15 21.01
N ALA A 378 -16.61 12.13 21.11
CA ALA A 378 -17.40 10.92 20.86
C ALA A 378 -17.30 10.50 19.37
N ALA A 379 -17.42 11.45 18.45
CA ALA A 379 -17.23 11.18 17.02
C ALA A 379 -15.83 10.62 16.73
N SER A 380 -14.80 11.20 17.35
CA SER A 380 -13.42 10.72 17.24
C SER A 380 -13.27 9.28 17.77
N SER A 381 -13.89 8.97 18.91
CA SER A 381 -13.87 7.60 19.46
C SER A 381 -14.59 6.60 18.56
N VAL A 382 -15.72 7.01 17.94
CA VAL A 382 -16.44 6.16 16.97
C VAL A 382 -15.61 5.90 15.72
N ILE A 383 -14.93 6.90 15.16
CA ILE A 383 -14.08 6.75 13.98
C ILE A 383 -12.89 5.82 14.29
N VAL A 384 -12.28 5.97 15.45
CA VAL A 384 -11.18 5.08 15.88
C VAL A 384 -11.68 3.65 16.08
N LEU A 385 -12.84 3.45 16.71
CA LEU A 385 -13.46 2.12 16.86
C LEU A 385 -13.78 1.51 15.49
N TYR A 386 -14.34 2.29 14.56
CA TYR A 386 -14.61 1.86 13.20
C TYR A 386 -13.33 1.38 12.51
N ALA A 387 -12.29 2.20 12.52
CA ALA A 387 -11.00 1.84 11.93
C ALA A 387 -10.38 0.62 12.60
N ALA A 388 -10.46 0.52 13.93
CA ALA A 388 -9.96 -0.63 14.67
C ALA A 388 -10.69 -1.93 14.28
N GLY A 389 -11.99 -1.86 13.97
CA GLY A 389 -12.77 -3.00 13.48
C GLY A 389 -12.38 -3.41 12.06
N ILE A 390 -12.37 -2.47 11.11
CA ILE A 390 -12.13 -2.79 9.69
C ILE A 390 -10.69 -3.17 9.37
N PHE A 391 -9.72 -2.72 10.17
CA PHE A 391 -8.29 -3.05 10.02
C PHE A 391 -7.81 -4.06 11.07
N HIS A 392 -8.70 -4.85 11.62
CA HIS A 392 -8.39 -6.00 12.49
C HIS A 392 -7.53 -5.67 13.74
N PHE A 393 -7.52 -4.42 14.23
CA PHE A 393 -6.93 -4.10 15.53
C PHE A 393 -7.75 -4.66 16.70
N ILE A 394 -9.01 -4.98 16.45
CA ILE A 394 -9.91 -5.70 17.33
C ILE A 394 -10.07 -7.12 16.75
N GLY A 395 -9.38 -8.09 17.31
CA GLY A 395 -9.42 -9.48 16.84
C GLY A 395 -8.62 -10.39 17.74
N PHE A 396 -8.85 -11.70 17.58
CA PHE A 396 -8.10 -12.75 18.29
C PHE A 396 -7.08 -13.46 17.38
N GLY A 397 -6.99 -13.06 16.12
CA GLY A 397 -6.09 -13.67 15.15
C GLY A 397 -4.64 -13.27 15.41
N LEU A 398 -3.80 -14.23 15.77
CA LEU A 398 -2.34 -14.09 15.79
C LEU A 398 -1.70 -14.67 14.52
N ALA A 399 -2.51 -15.09 13.56
CA ALA A 399 -2.02 -15.48 12.25
C ALA A 399 -1.72 -14.22 11.45
N PHE A 400 -0.46 -13.93 11.22
CA PHE A 400 0.04 -12.88 10.34
C PHE A 400 1.06 -13.44 9.37
#